data_ebe9d89e6659e4b32abf4568fa3ed780
#
_entry.id   ebe9d89e6659e4b32abf4568fa3ed780
#
_cell.length_a   1.000
_cell.length_b   1.000
_cell.length_c   1.000
_cell.angle_alpha   90.00
_cell.angle_beta   90.00
_cell.angle_gamma   90.00
#
_symmetry.space_group_name_H-M   'P 1'
#
loop_
_entity.id
_entity.type
_entity.pdbx_description
1 polymer ?
#
loop_
_entity_poly.entity_id
_entity_poly.type
_entity_poly.pdbx_seq_one_letter_code
_entity_poly.pdbx_strand_id
1 'polypeptide(L)'
;MNYAQLTAAIQGYTENTFTASELATFVRQAEQRVFNTVQFPSLRKNMVGSTATNSKYLSAPSDFLAPYSLAVVDGSGNYEYLLNKDVNFIRQAYPNPTSTGIPKYYALFGPTTTAGATPLITNELSFILGPTPDAAYTVELHFYYYPNSIVQGAIASLGVVTGGSGYTNGNYYDVPLLGGSGDGATASIVVSGGAVTSATISSPGAGYRLQNVLSVGTSLGSSGSGFSVPVGTLTNNDGQSWLGDNFDSVLLYGSLVEAYTFMKGEPDLMQLYDAKYKEALQLAKRLGDGLERQDAYRSGQVKVPVT
;
A
#
# COMPACT_ATOMS: atom_id res chain seq x y z
N MET A 1 12.54 17.24 -1.61
CA MET A 1 13.67 16.44 -1.04
C MET A 1 13.58 15.02 -1.55
N ASN A 2 14.68 14.45 -2.07
CA ASN A 2 14.71 13.03 -2.47
C ASN A 2 15.21 12.12 -1.33
N TYR A 3 15.11 10.79 -1.52
CA TYR A 3 15.48 9.81 -0.48
C TYR A 3 16.93 9.93 -0.02
N ALA A 4 17.88 10.13 -0.94
CA ALA A 4 19.28 10.27 -0.60
C ALA A 4 19.55 11.52 0.26
N GLN A 5 18.91 12.63 -0.06
CA GLN A 5 19.00 13.86 0.75
C GLN A 5 18.36 13.68 2.13
N LEU A 6 17.19 12.97 2.19
CA LEU A 6 16.51 12.69 3.44
C LEU A 6 17.36 11.82 4.37
N THR A 7 17.92 10.73 3.85
CA THR A 7 18.76 9.81 4.66
C THR A 7 20.04 10.49 5.13
N ALA A 8 20.67 11.31 4.28
CA ALA A 8 21.84 12.10 4.68
C ALA A 8 21.48 13.13 5.77
N ALA A 9 20.32 13.77 5.67
CA ALA A 9 19.85 14.69 6.69
C ALA A 9 19.57 13.95 8.02
N ILE A 10 18.86 12.82 8.00
CA ILE A 10 18.60 12.03 9.21
C ILE A 10 19.91 11.68 9.92
N GLN A 11 20.90 11.13 9.20
CA GLN A 11 22.19 10.77 9.78
C GLN A 11 22.95 12.00 10.29
N GLY A 12 22.88 13.13 9.57
CA GLY A 12 23.52 14.38 10.00
C GLY A 12 22.90 14.97 11.28
N TYR A 13 21.58 14.94 11.42
CA TYR A 13 20.90 15.45 12.62
C TYR A 13 21.06 14.54 13.84
N THR A 14 21.19 13.23 13.61
CA THR A 14 21.34 12.24 14.69
C THR A 14 22.79 11.98 15.03
N GLU A 15 23.75 12.49 14.25
CA GLU A 15 25.20 12.22 14.38
C GLU A 15 25.50 10.70 14.45
N ASN A 16 24.66 9.90 13.77
CA ASN A 16 24.73 8.43 13.80
C ASN A 16 24.61 7.85 12.39
N THR A 17 25.10 6.64 12.21
CA THR A 17 24.97 5.88 10.98
C THR A 17 23.98 4.75 11.17
N PHE A 18 23.04 4.62 10.25
CA PHE A 18 22.03 3.57 10.23
C PHE A 18 22.15 2.73 8.97
N THR A 19 21.70 1.48 9.06
CA THR A 19 21.56 0.62 7.88
C THR A 19 20.46 1.13 6.95
N ALA A 20 20.49 0.72 5.67
CA ALA A 20 19.45 1.11 4.71
C ALA A 20 18.06 0.66 5.17
N SER A 21 17.95 -0.51 5.81
CA SER A 21 16.71 -1.04 6.36
C SER A 21 16.16 -0.23 7.51
N GLU A 22 17.01 0.22 8.43
CA GLU A 22 16.60 1.08 9.55
C GLU A 22 16.10 2.43 9.05
N LEU A 23 16.85 3.08 8.15
CA LEU A 23 16.43 4.34 7.52
C LEU A 23 15.10 4.19 6.77
N ALA A 24 14.94 3.10 6.02
CA ALA A 24 13.69 2.80 5.33
C ALA A 24 12.52 2.62 6.29
N THR A 25 12.76 2.00 7.45
CA THR A 25 11.74 1.81 8.48
C THR A 25 11.30 3.14 9.08
N PHE A 26 12.23 4.01 9.45
CA PHE A 26 11.89 5.34 9.99
C PHE A 26 11.09 6.17 9.00
N VAL A 27 11.51 6.17 7.73
CA VAL A 27 10.83 6.93 6.67
C VAL A 27 9.43 6.38 6.40
N ARG A 28 9.28 5.04 6.25
CA ARG A 28 7.96 4.43 6.01
C ARG A 28 6.98 4.67 7.16
N GLN A 29 7.45 4.61 8.41
CA GLN A 29 6.61 4.90 9.58
C GLN A 29 6.16 6.37 9.60
N ALA A 30 7.06 7.29 9.26
CA ALA A 30 6.72 8.70 9.13
C ALA A 30 5.70 8.96 8.03
N GLU A 31 5.89 8.40 6.83
CA GLU A 31 4.93 8.49 5.72
C GLU A 31 3.55 7.95 6.11
N GLN A 32 3.51 6.75 6.69
CA GLN A 32 2.27 6.12 7.14
C GLN A 32 1.53 6.99 8.17
N ARG A 33 2.26 7.57 9.12
CA ARG A 33 1.69 8.50 10.12
C ARG A 33 1.08 9.73 9.46
N VAL A 34 1.74 10.31 8.45
CA VAL A 34 1.24 11.48 7.71
C VAL A 34 -0.04 11.12 6.96
N PHE A 35 -0.02 10.06 6.13
CA PHE A 35 -1.16 9.68 5.30
C PHE A 35 -2.37 9.20 6.12
N ASN A 36 -2.15 8.62 7.30
CA ASN A 36 -3.24 8.25 8.22
C ASN A 36 -3.84 9.46 8.96
N THR A 37 -3.09 10.57 9.06
CA THR A 37 -3.52 11.76 9.81
C THR A 37 -4.14 12.81 8.90
N VAL A 38 -3.67 12.94 7.65
CA VAL A 38 -4.09 13.98 6.71
C VAL A 38 -4.55 13.33 5.40
N GLN A 39 -5.77 13.62 5.01
CA GLN A 39 -6.31 13.25 3.70
C GLN A 39 -6.07 14.39 2.72
N PHE A 40 -5.17 14.20 1.77
CA PHE A 40 -4.87 15.19 0.75
C PHE A 40 -5.78 15.01 -0.46
N PRO A 41 -6.55 16.03 -0.89
CA PRO A 41 -7.39 15.96 -2.08
C PRO A 41 -6.63 15.61 -3.36
N SER A 42 -5.36 16.00 -3.43
CA SER A 42 -4.45 15.66 -4.54
C SER A 42 -4.08 14.17 -4.61
N LEU A 43 -4.32 13.40 -3.54
CA LEU A 43 -4.10 11.96 -3.48
C LEU A 43 -5.38 11.17 -3.73
N ARG A 44 -6.19 11.61 -4.69
CA ARG A 44 -7.37 10.89 -5.19
C ARG A 44 -7.04 10.26 -6.53
N LYS A 45 -7.50 9.03 -6.72
CA LYS A 45 -7.43 8.31 -7.99
C LYS A 45 -8.83 7.97 -8.48
N ASN A 46 -8.96 7.86 -9.79
CA ASN A 46 -10.10 7.24 -10.44
C ASN A 46 -9.68 5.87 -10.98
N MET A 47 -10.48 4.85 -10.75
CA MET A 47 -10.31 3.52 -11.31
C MET A 47 -11.62 3.04 -11.93
N VAL A 48 -11.52 2.54 -13.16
CA VAL A 48 -12.63 1.93 -13.87
C VAL A 48 -12.46 0.41 -13.80
N GLY A 49 -13.53 -0.28 -13.45
CA GLY A 49 -13.61 -1.73 -13.37
C GLY A 49 -14.96 -2.25 -13.86
N SER A 50 -15.29 -3.47 -13.53
CA SER A 50 -16.62 -4.04 -13.82
C SER A 50 -17.09 -4.94 -12.70
N THR A 51 -18.42 -4.98 -12.51
CA THR A 51 -19.06 -5.99 -11.66
C THR A 51 -19.08 -7.34 -12.38
N ALA A 52 -19.17 -8.41 -11.63
CA ALA A 52 -19.45 -9.73 -12.18
C ALA A 52 -20.92 -10.08 -11.95
N THR A 53 -21.58 -10.63 -12.96
CA THR A 53 -22.99 -11.08 -12.89
C THR A 53 -23.17 -12.08 -11.74
N ASN A 54 -24.19 -11.89 -10.93
CA ASN A 54 -24.51 -12.71 -9.77
C ASN A 54 -23.42 -12.72 -8.66
N SER A 55 -22.46 -11.80 -8.69
CA SER A 55 -21.49 -11.61 -7.63
C SER A 55 -21.72 -10.29 -6.90
N LYS A 56 -22.00 -10.37 -5.61
CA LYS A 56 -22.16 -9.19 -4.75
C LYS A 56 -20.82 -8.57 -4.30
N TYR A 57 -19.71 -9.21 -4.63
CA TYR A 57 -18.38 -8.75 -4.20
C TYR A 57 -17.65 -8.07 -5.34
N LEU A 58 -17.05 -6.93 -5.03
CA LEU A 58 -16.18 -6.17 -5.91
C LEU A 58 -14.85 -5.92 -5.18
N SER A 59 -13.72 -6.37 -5.74
CA SER A 59 -12.41 -6.18 -5.13
C SER A 59 -11.99 -4.72 -5.15
N ALA A 60 -11.42 -4.23 -4.04
CA ALA A 60 -10.81 -2.91 -3.98
C ALA A 60 -9.38 -2.95 -4.61
N PRO A 61 -8.87 -1.83 -5.13
CA PRO A 61 -7.49 -1.72 -5.57
C PRO A 61 -6.49 -2.00 -4.43
N SER A 62 -5.29 -2.49 -4.75
CA SER A 62 -4.27 -2.81 -3.76
C SER A 62 -3.72 -1.59 -3.00
N ASP A 63 -3.79 -0.41 -3.62
CA ASP A 63 -3.38 0.88 -3.04
C ASP A 63 -4.55 1.68 -2.42
N PHE A 64 -5.72 1.02 -2.23
CA PHE A 64 -6.91 1.64 -1.69
C PHE A 64 -6.75 2.01 -0.20
N LEU A 65 -7.02 3.27 0.13
CA LEU A 65 -7.03 3.77 1.50
C LEU A 65 -8.47 4.01 2.00
N ALA A 66 -9.25 4.82 1.27
CA ALA A 66 -10.62 5.17 1.64
C ALA A 66 -11.46 5.50 0.40
N PRO A 67 -12.77 5.15 0.37
CA PRO A 67 -13.63 5.50 -0.74
C PRO A 67 -13.96 6.99 -0.71
N TYR A 68 -13.99 7.61 -1.87
CA TYR A 68 -14.56 8.94 -2.06
C TYR A 68 -15.95 8.85 -2.70
N SER A 69 -16.08 8.17 -3.83
CA SER A 69 -17.35 7.85 -4.47
C SER A 69 -17.25 6.57 -5.29
N LEU A 70 -18.35 5.84 -5.36
CA LEU A 70 -18.50 4.64 -6.17
C LEU A 70 -19.75 4.80 -7.04
N ALA A 71 -19.59 4.65 -8.34
CA ALA A 71 -20.69 4.73 -9.29
C ALA A 71 -20.73 3.47 -10.16
N VAL A 72 -21.93 3.11 -10.57
CA VAL A 72 -22.19 2.08 -11.58
C VAL A 72 -22.76 2.77 -12.82
N VAL A 73 -22.27 2.40 -13.98
CA VAL A 73 -22.78 2.90 -15.27
C VAL A 73 -23.79 1.89 -15.81
N ASP A 74 -25.02 2.33 -16.03
CA ASP A 74 -26.09 1.51 -16.57
C ASP A 74 -25.90 1.20 -18.06
N GLY A 75 -26.75 0.34 -18.62
CA GLY A 75 -26.69 -0.02 -20.05
C GLY A 75 -26.96 1.14 -21.02
N SER A 76 -27.44 2.29 -20.51
CA SER A 76 -27.70 3.52 -21.26
C SER A 76 -26.58 4.55 -21.11
N GLY A 77 -25.55 4.25 -20.31
CA GLY A 77 -24.42 5.15 -20.05
C GLY A 77 -24.65 6.16 -18.92
N ASN A 78 -25.73 6.03 -18.15
CA ASN A 78 -25.97 6.92 -17.01
C ASN A 78 -25.22 6.43 -15.77
N TYR A 79 -24.72 7.40 -14.98
CA TYR A 79 -24.03 7.13 -13.73
C TYR A 79 -25.03 7.03 -12.58
N GLU A 80 -25.08 5.88 -11.91
CA GLU A 80 -25.80 5.68 -10.67
C GLU A 80 -24.81 5.63 -9.51
N TYR A 81 -24.78 6.67 -8.65
CA TYR A 81 -23.91 6.77 -7.51
C TYR A 81 -24.44 5.93 -6.35
N LEU A 82 -23.60 5.00 -5.88
CA LEU A 82 -23.95 4.11 -4.79
C LEU A 82 -23.80 4.80 -3.44
N LEU A 83 -24.72 4.54 -2.54
CA LEU A 83 -24.67 5.04 -1.17
C LEU A 83 -23.88 4.08 -0.29
N ASN A 84 -22.93 4.62 0.47
CA ASN A 84 -22.22 3.85 1.49
C ASN A 84 -23.16 3.53 2.64
N LYS A 85 -23.28 2.24 2.99
CA LYS A 85 -24.11 1.72 4.08
C LYS A 85 -23.34 0.69 4.89
N ASP A 86 -23.87 0.38 6.07
CA ASP A 86 -23.35 -0.73 6.87
C ASP A 86 -23.65 -2.09 6.22
N VAL A 87 -22.74 -3.05 6.43
CA VAL A 87 -22.90 -4.42 5.88
C VAL A 87 -24.20 -5.07 6.33
N ASN A 88 -24.62 -4.83 7.59
CA ASN A 88 -25.84 -5.41 8.11
C ASN A 88 -27.07 -4.82 7.44
N PHE A 89 -27.03 -3.52 7.12
CA PHE A 89 -28.11 -2.89 6.34
C PHE A 89 -28.28 -3.58 4.99
N ILE A 90 -27.19 -3.80 4.24
CA ILE A 90 -27.25 -4.46 2.92
C ILE A 90 -27.80 -5.88 3.05
N ARG A 91 -27.34 -6.63 4.06
CA ARG A 91 -27.80 -8.01 4.33
C ARG A 91 -29.27 -8.07 4.73
N GLN A 92 -29.78 -7.08 5.47
CA GLN A 92 -31.18 -6.99 5.85
C GLN A 92 -32.08 -6.53 4.68
N ALA A 93 -31.61 -5.57 3.90
CA ALA A 93 -32.34 -5.07 2.73
C ALA A 93 -32.42 -6.11 1.59
N TYR A 94 -31.37 -6.91 1.43
CA TYR A 94 -31.24 -7.94 0.39
C TYR A 94 -30.86 -9.30 0.99
N PRO A 95 -31.75 -9.92 1.80
CA PRO A 95 -31.43 -11.17 2.49
C PRO A 95 -31.32 -12.37 1.53
N ASN A 96 -32.01 -12.28 0.39
CA ASN A 96 -31.95 -13.33 -0.62
C ASN A 96 -30.87 -12.99 -1.68
N PRO A 97 -29.84 -13.85 -1.85
CA PRO A 97 -28.80 -13.62 -2.84
C PRO A 97 -29.29 -13.65 -4.30
N THR A 98 -30.50 -14.18 -4.55
CA THR A 98 -31.16 -14.15 -5.87
C THR A 98 -31.86 -12.82 -6.17
N SER A 99 -31.94 -11.90 -5.21
CA SER A 99 -32.42 -10.53 -5.46
C SER A 99 -31.35 -9.75 -6.21
N THR A 100 -31.41 -9.80 -7.53
CA THR A 100 -30.44 -9.17 -8.44
C THR A 100 -30.99 -7.89 -9.05
N GLY A 101 -30.11 -7.00 -9.47
CA GLY A 101 -30.45 -5.73 -10.13
C GLY A 101 -29.25 -4.78 -10.15
N ILE A 102 -29.47 -3.57 -10.64
CA ILE A 102 -28.44 -2.52 -10.60
C ILE A 102 -28.12 -2.18 -9.13
N PRO A 103 -26.85 -2.27 -8.69
CA PRO A 103 -26.47 -1.92 -7.34
C PRO A 103 -26.79 -0.46 -6.97
N LYS A 104 -27.29 -0.24 -5.75
CA LYS A 104 -27.62 1.09 -5.20
C LYS A 104 -26.84 1.42 -3.93
N TYR A 105 -26.36 0.38 -3.26
CA TYR A 105 -25.65 0.50 -1.99
C TYR A 105 -24.36 -0.28 -2.05
N TYR A 106 -23.38 0.18 -1.28
CA TYR A 106 -22.15 -0.56 -1.04
C TYR A 106 -21.72 -0.47 0.42
N ALA A 107 -20.98 -1.47 0.86
CA ALA A 107 -20.28 -1.47 2.14
C ALA A 107 -18.86 -2.00 1.96
N LEU A 108 -17.92 -1.50 2.75
CA LEU A 108 -16.58 -2.08 2.83
C LEU A 108 -16.62 -3.34 3.69
N PHE A 109 -15.93 -4.36 3.24
CA PHE A 109 -15.79 -5.62 3.96
C PHE A 109 -14.35 -6.14 3.82
N GLY A 110 -13.93 -7.01 4.74
CA GLY A 110 -12.61 -7.66 4.69
C GLY A 110 -12.47 -8.63 3.52
N PRO A 111 -11.34 -9.33 3.44
CA PRO A 111 -11.07 -10.29 2.38
C PRO A 111 -12.14 -11.38 2.35
N THR A 112 -12.55 -11.77 1.15
CA THR A 112 -13.49 -12.87 0.94
C THR A 112 -12.71 -14.14 0.64
N THR A 113 -12.91 -15.20 1.43
CA THR A 113 -12.35 -16.53 1.18
C THR A 113 -13.43 -17.45 0.63
N THR A 114 -13.11 -18.22 -0.40
CA THR A 114 -14.01 -19.25 -0.94
C THR A 114 -13.65 -20.59 -0.30
N ALA A 115 -14.61 -21.23 0.36
CA ALA A 115 -14.42 -22.57 0.92
C ALA A 115 -14.24 -23.59 -0.20
N GLY A 116 -13.25 -24.49 -0.07
CA GLY A 116 -13.01 -25.61 -1.00
C GLY A 116 -11.79 -25.48 -1.91
N ALA A 117 -11.18 -24.30 -2.02
CA ALA A 117 -9.82 -24.15 -2.51
C ALA A 117 -8.85 -24.07 -1.32
N THR A 118 -7.57 -24.41 -1.51
CA THR A 118 -6.53 -24.07 -0.55
C THR A 118 -6.71 -22.59 -0.22
N PRO A 119 -6.89 -22.17 1.05
CA PRO A 119 -7.30 -20.81 1.34
C PRO A 119 -6.22 -19.87 0.82
N LEU A 120 -6.44 -19.28 -0.35
CA LEU A 120 -5.74 -18.09 -0.78
C LEU A 120 -6.36 -16.98 0.07
N ILE A 121 -5.70 -16.64 1.16
CA ILE A 121 -5.99 -15.40 1.88
C ILE A 121 -5.46 -14.29 0.98
N THR A 122 -6.30 -13.78 0.09
CA THR A 122 -6.04 -12.53 -0.58
C THR A 122 -6.34 -11.43 0.43
N ASN A 123 -5.34 -10.67 0.82
CA ASN A 123 -5.47 -9.49 1.70
C ASN A 123 -6.13 -8.32 0.95
N GLU A 124 -7.12 -8.60 0.11
CA GLU A 124 -7.83 -7.61 -0.66
C GLU A 124 -9.10 -7.20 0.07
N LEU A 125 -9.23 -5.91 0.33
CA LEU A 125 -10.50 -5.33 0.73
C LEU A 125 -11.52 -5.55 -0.38
N SER A 126 -12.75 -5.87 0.01
CA SER A 126 -13.86 -6.05 -0.92
C SER A 126 -14.99 -5.09 -0.59
N PHE A 127 -15.68 -4.62 -1.61
CA PHE A 127 -16.97 -3.96 -1.47
C PHE A 127 -18.07 -5.02 -1.58
N ILE A 128 -19.06 -4.95 -0.69
CA ILE A 128 -20.32 -5.68 -0.83
C ILE A 128 -21.32 -4.74 -1.49
N LEU A 129 -21.92 -5.19 -2.58
CA LEU A 129 -22.91 -4.46 -3.34
C LEU A 129 -24.33 -4.93 -2.99
N GLY A 130 -25.29 -4.02 -3.01
CA GLY A 130 -26.69 -4.31 -2.82
C GLY A 130 -27.60 -3.45 -3.73
N PRO A 131 -28.52 -4.10 -4.49
CA PRO A 131 -28.69 -5.54 -4.75
C PRO A 131 -27.49 -6.19 -5.43
N THR A 132 -27.51 -7.53 -5.53
CA THR A 132 -26.50 -8.28 -6.28
C THR A 132 -26.57 -7.90 -7.76
N PRO A 133 -25.47 -7.58 -8.46
CA PRO A 133 -25.50 -7.23 -9.87
C PRO A 133 -26.12 -8.34 -10.74
N ASP A 134 -27.06 -7.99 -11.59
CA ASP A 134 -27.69 -8.89 -12.57
C ASP A 134 -26.94 -8.95 -13.90
N ALA A 135 -25.99 -8.03 -14.11
CA ALA A 135 -25.14 -7.97 -15.28
C ALA A 135 -23.72 -7.49 -14.93
N ALA A 136 -22.82 -7.54 -15.89
CA ALA A 136 -21.50 -6.91 -15.81
C ALA A 136 -21.65 -5.40 -16.10
N TYR A 137 -21.73 -4.59 -15.08
CA TYR A 137 -21.79 -3.14 -15.19
C TYR A 137 -20.40 -2.54 -15.10
N THR A 138 -20.12 -1.49 -15.86
CA THR A 138 -18.94 -0.66 -15.64
C THR A 138 -19.05 0.04 -14.28
N VAL A 139 -17.98 0.02 -13.53
CA VAL A 139 -17.87 0.66 -12.21
C VAL A 139 -16.80 1.71 -12.25
N GLU A 140 -17.08 2.88 -11.71
CA GLU A 140 -16.10 3.95 -11.52
C GLU A 140 -15.93 4.24 -10.04
N LEU A 141 -14.71 4.00 -9.54
CA LEU A 141 -14.34 4.21 -8.15
C LEU A 141 -13.38 5.39 -8.05
N HIS A 142 -13.81 6.45 -7.36
CA HIS A 142 -12.91 7.50 -6.89
C HIS A 142 -12.53 7.20 -5.45
N PHE A 143 -11.22 7.21 -5.16
CA PHE A 143 -10.73 6.82 -3.84
C PHE A 143 -9.44 7.54 -3.48
N TYR A 144 -9.18 7.65 -2.18
CA TYR A 144 -7.87 8.02 -1.67
C TYR A 144 -6.95 6.82 -1.74
N TYR A 145 -5.74 7.02 -2.23
CA TYR A 145 -4.76 5.95 -2.36
C TYR A 145 -3.53 6.23 -1.49
N TYR A 146 -2.80 5.16 -1.14
CA TYR A 146 -1.47 5.27 -0.58
C TYR A 146 -0.47 5.53 -1.71
N PRO A 147 0.20 6.70 -1.71
CA PRO A 147 1.25 6.95 -2.68
C PRO A 147 2.45 6.03 -2.43
N ASN A 148 3.23 5.82 -3.47
CA ASN A 148 4.49 5.08 -3.32
C ASN A 148 5.41 5.77 -2.32
N SER A 149 6.04 4.98 -1.46
CA SER A 149 7.04 5.47 -0.50
C SER A 149 8.21 6.11 -1.22
N ILE A 150 8.82 7.14 -0.62
CA ILE A 150 10.07 7.74 -1.10
C ILE A 150 11.26 6.78 -1.02
N VAL A 151 11.15 5.71 -0.23
CA VAL A 151 12.23 4.74 0.02
C VAL A 151 12.71 4.13 -1.28
N GLN A 152 13.97 4.40 -1.62
CA GLN A 152 14.61 3.92 -2.84
C GLN A 152 15.10 2.48 -2.68
N GLY A 153 14.99 1.70 -3.76
CA GLY A 153 15.54 0.34 -3.82
C GLY A 153 14.77 -0.68 -2.99
N ALA A 154 13.46 -0.46 -2.77
CA ALA A 154 12.57 -1.48 -2.24
C ALA A 154 12.20 -2.48 -3.35
N ILE A 155 12.36 -3.79 -3.10
CA ILE A 155 12.10 -4.84 -4.10
C ILE A 155 10.60 -5.00 -4.30
N ALA A 156 10.13 -4.81 -5.52
CA ALA A 156 8.73 -5.06 -5.89
C ALA A 156 8.52 -6.50 -6.39
N SER A 157 9.47 -7.03 -7.18
CA SER A 157 9.42 -8.41 -7.64
C SER A 157 10.80 -9.01 -7.78
N LEU A 158 10.88 -10.34 -7.67
CA LEU A 158 12.06 -11.12 -7.98
C LEU A 158 11.99 -11.59 -9.44
N GLY A 159 13.16 -11.81 -10.05
CA GLY A 159 13.27 -12.39 -11.38
C GLY A 159 13.22 -13.92 -11.37
N VAL A 160 13.81 -14.54 -12.39
CA VAL A 160 13.79 -16.00 -12.54
C VAL A 160 14.65 -16.66 -11.46
N VAL A 161 14.05 -17.60 -10.74
CA VAL A 161 14.69 -18.35 -9.67
C VAL A 161 15.63 -19.40 -10.24
N THR A 162 16.88 -19.44 -9.75
CA THR A 162 17.79 -20.60 -9.89
C THR A 162 17.67 -21.42 -8.61
N GLY A 163 17.04 -22.61 -8.69
CA GLY A 163 16.57 -23.35 -7.51
C GLY A 163 17.68 -23.95 -6.64
N GLY A 164 18.90 -24.15 -7.16
CA GLY A 164 19.94 -24.88 -6.44
C GLY A 164 19.60 -26.35 -6.18
N SER A 165 20.23 -26.95 -5.19
CA SER A 165 19.99 -28.34 -4.81
C SER A 165 20.35 -28.62 -3.34
N GLY A 166 19.84 -29.74 -2.81
CA GLY A 166 20.17 -30.19 -1.45
C GLY A 166 19.42 -29.48 -0.33
N TYR A 167 18.42 -28.69 -0.64
CA TYR A 167 17.57 -28.02 0.35
C TYR A 167 16.53 -28.98 0.92
N THR A 168 16.10 -28.74 2.17
CA THR A 168 15.03 -29.52 2.80
C THR A 168 13.68 -29.07 2.23
N ASN A 169 12.84 -30.02 1.80
CA ASN A 169 11.51 -29.71 1.28
C ASN A 169 10.63 -29.06 2.34
N GLY A 170 9.89 -28.02 1.96
CA GLY A 170 8.99 -27.30 2.84
C GLY A 170 8.64 -25.91 2.36
N ASN A 171 7.78 -25.24 3.12
CA ASN A 171 7.46 -23.82 2.96
C ASN A 171 8.16 -23.04 4.06
N TYR A 172 8.94 -22.04 3.66
CA TYR A 172 9.73 -21.20 4.57
C TYR A 172 9.21 -19.78 4.45
N TYR A 173 8.97 -19.14 5.58
CA TYR A 173 8.42 -17.78 5.63
C TYR A 173 9.48 -16.82 6.16
N ASP A 174 9.44 -15.57 5.67
CA ASP A 174 10.31 -14.47 6.07
C ASP A 174 11.81 -14.82 6.06
N VAL A 175 12.23 -15.61 5.07
CA VAL A 175 13.61 -16.00 4.91
C VAL A 175 14.45 -14.80 4.49
N PRO A 176 15.51 -14.41 5.22
CA PRO A 176 16.37 -13.31 4.83
C PRO A 176 17.06 -13.57 3.50
N LEU A 177 16.94 -12.61 2.58
CA LEU A 177 17.69 -12.61 1.33
C LEU A 177 19.02 -11.88 1.52
N LEU A 178 20.10 -12.53 1.12
CA LEU A 178 21.48 -12.05 1.30
C LEU A 178 22.09 -11.67 -0.03
N GLY A 179 22.93 -10.64 -0.02
CA GLY A 179 23.64 -10.17 -1.22
C GLY A 179 23.03 -8.92 -1.83
N GLY A 180 23.63 -8.44 -2.90
CA GLY A 180 23.27 -7.17 -3.52
C GLY A 180 23.80 -5.95 -2.76
N SER A 181 23.26 -4.78 -3.08
CA SER A 181 23.67 -3.49 -2.48
C SER A 181 22.77 -3.04 -1.33
N GLY A 182 21.60 -3.66 -1.15
CA GLY A 182 20.61 -3.34 -0.12
C GLY A 182 20.61 -4.33 1.03
N ASP A 183 19.68 -4.12 1.98
CA ASP A 183 19.49 -5.00 3.12
C ASP A 183 18.00 -5.08 3.51
N GLY A 184 17.68 -5.98 4.46
CA GLY A 184 16.34 -6.13 5.06
C GLY A 184 15.29 -6.79 4.17
N ALA A 185 15.64 -7.30 2.99
CA ALA A 185 14.67 -8.05 2.18
C ALA A 185 14.49 -9.47 2.74
N THR A 186 13.23 -9.90 2.81
CA THR A 186 12.87 -11.29 3.13
C THR A 186 11.91 -11.85 2.10
N ALA A 187 11.86 -13.18 1.99
CA ALA A 187 10.97 -13.86 1.05
C ALA A 187 10.30 -15.09 1.66
N SER A 188 9.10 -15.40 1.19
CA SER A 188 8.49 -16.71 1.37
C SER A 188 8.97 -17.64 0.26
N ILE A 189 9.57 -18.78 0.63
CA ILE A 189 10.26 -19.69 -0.26
C ILE A 189 9.63 -21.09 -0.18
N VAL A 190 9.39 -21.68 -1.35
CA VAL A 190 8.90 -23.05 -1.47
C VAL A 190 10.03 -23.93 -2.00
N VAL A 191 10.34 -25.00 -1.27
CA VAL A 191 11.32 -26.03 -1.67
C VAL A 191 10.59 -27.33 -1.98
N SER A 192 10.82 -27.88 -3.15
CA SER A 192 10.29 -29.17 -3.58
C SER A 192 11.34 -29.92 -4.39
N GLY A 193 11.49 -31.24 -4.13
CA GLY A 193 12.51 -32.06 -4.78
C GLY A 193 13.95 -31.65 -4.44
N GLY A 194 14.16 -31.01 -3.30
CA GLY A 194 15.48 -30.52 -2.86
C GLY A 194 15.93 -29.23 -3.54
N ALA A 195 15.09 -28.59 -4.34
CA ALA A 195 15.37 -27.32 -5.01
C ALA A 195 14.32 -26.25 -4.68
N VAL A 196 14.69 -24.98 -4.72
CA VAL A 196 13.72 -23.88 -4.59
C VAL A 196 12.93 -23.78 -5.88
N THR A 197 11.59 -23.88 -5.76
CA THR A 197 10.67 -23.81 -6.89
C THR A 197 9.99 -22.44 -7.01
N SER A 198 9.88 -21.71 -5.90
CA SER A 198 9.29 -20.36 -5.89
C SER A 198 9.88 -19.52 -4.75
N ALA A 199 10.02 -18.22 -5.00
CA ALA A 199 10.38 -17.22 -4.01
C ALA A 199 9.52 -15.97 -4.22
N THR A 200 8.84 -15.51 -3.17
CA THR A 200 7.96 -14.32 -3.21
C THR A 200 8.38 -13.37 -2.10
N ILE A 201 8.55 -12.08 -2.42
CA ILE A 201 8.93 -11.08 -1.43
C ILE A 201 7.88 -10.98 -0.32
N SER A 202 8.33 -11.09 0.94
CA SER A 202 7.51 -10.81 2.13
C SER A 202 7.88 -9.46 2.78
N SER A 203 9.17 -9.08 2.75
CA SER A 203 9.63 -7.73 3.07
C SER A 203 10.50 -7.18 1.95
N PRO A 204 10.23 -5.98 1.44
CA PRO A 204 10.91 -5.44 0.27
C PRO A 204 12.34 -4.94 0.53
N GLY A 205 12.76 -4.77 1.80
CA GLY A 205 14.03 -4.15 2.14
C GLY A 205 14.21 -2.74 1.59
N ALA A 206 15.46 -2.30 1.44
CA ALA A 206 15.83 -1.02 0.86
C ALA A 206 17.26 -1.02 0.31
N GLY A 207 17.58 -0.07 -0.58
CA GLY A 207 18.92 0.12 -1.11
C GLY A 207 19.35 -0.86 -2.20
N TYR A 208 18.44 -1.71 -2.67
CA TYR A 208 18.71 -2.63 -3.78
C TYR A 208 18.71 -1.92 -5.12
N ARG A 209 19.40 -2.53 -6.08
CA ARG A 209 19.44 -2.11 -7.48
C ARG A 209 18.90 -3.22 -8.37
N LEU A 210 18.40 -2.84 -9.54
CA LEU A 210 18.04 -3.82 -10.57
C LEU A 210 19.23 -4.74 -10.86
N GLN A 211 18.94 -6.02 -11.09
CA GLN A 211 19.91 -7.08 -11.35
C GLN A 211 20.84 -7.44 -10.17
N ASN A 212 20.66 -6.88 -8.96
CA ASN A 212 21.29 -7.48 -7.80
C ASN A 212 20.91 -8.96 -7.71
N VAL A 213 21.86 -9.83 -7.51
CA VAL A 213 21.64 -11.26 -7.33
C VAL A 213 21.60 -11.55 -5.83
N LEU A 214 20.51 -12.15 -5.39
CA LEU A 214 20.25 -12.48 -4.00
C LEU A 214 20.34 -13.99 -3.78
N SER A 215 20.74 -14.38 -2.60
CA SER A 215 20.87 -15.76 -2.17
C SER A 215 20.22 -15.94 -0.79
N VAL A 216 20.20 -17.15 -0.27
CA VAL A 216 19.84 -17.45 1.11
C VAL A 216 21.04 -18.02 1.84
N GLY A 217 21.12 -17.78 3.13
CA GLY A 217 22.08 -18.46 3.99
C GLY A 217 21.65 -19.90 4.29
N THR A 218 21.91 -20.35 5.51
CA THR A 218 21.54 -21.70 5.99
C THR A 218 20.05 -21.87 6.35
N SER A 219 19.22 -20.88 6.04
CA SER A 219 17.81 -20.81 6.48
C SER A 219 16.89 -21.88 5.86
N LEU A 220 17.30 -22.51 4.75
CA LEU A 220 16.52 -23.56 4.05
C LEU A 220 17.01 -24.98 4.34
N GLY A 221 17.69 -25.17 5.47
CA GLY A 221 18.34 -26.44 5.82
C GLY A 221 19.85 -26.41 5.53
N SER A 222 20.59 -27.21 6.30
CA SER A 222 22.03 -27.10 6.44
C SER A 222 22.87 -27.56 5.25
N SER A 223 22.29 -28.17 4.22
CA SER A 223 23.04 -28.86 3.15
C SER A 223 22.79 -28.30 1.75
N GLY A 224 21.83 -27.39 1.59
CA GLY A 224 21.46 -26.83 0.29
C GLY A 224 22.45 -25.77 -0.21
N SER A 225 22.63 -25.70 -1.52
CA SER A 225 23.48 -24.70 -2.16
C SER A 225 22.99 -24.34 -3.57
N GLY A 226 23.49 -23.21 -4.09
CA GLY A 226 23.24 -22.80 -5.48
C GLY A 226 21.92 -22.11 -5.73
N PHE A 227 21.10 -21.79 -4.70
CA PHE A 227 19.96 -20.90 -4.89
C PHE A 227 20.45 -19.48 -5.19
N SER A 228 19.88 -18.89 -6.23
CA SER A 228 20.06 -17.49 -6.52
C SER A 228 18.83 -16.93 -7.26
N VAL A 229 18.55 -15.65 -7.02
CA VAL A 229 17.45 -14.95 -7.67
C VAL A 229 17.81 -13.48 -7.90
N PRO A 230 17.69 -12.96 -9.12
CA PRO A 230 17.92 -11.54 -9.37
C PRO A 230 16.75 -10.68 -8.89
N VAL A 231 17.02 -9.44 -8.53
CA VAL A 231 15.99 -8.42 -8.34
C VAL A 231 15.36 -8.09 -9.69
N GLY A 232 14.06 -8.32 -9.80
CA GLY A 232 13.29 -8.11 -11.04
C GLY A 232 12.86 -6.65 -11.22
N THR A 233 12.09 -6.12 -10.28
CA THR A 233 11.62 -4.73 -10.30
C THR A 233 11.73 -4.08 -8.92
N LEU A 234 11.82 -2.74 -8.91
CA LEU A 234 11.85 -1.92 -7.70
C LEU A 234 10.59 -1.06 -7.63
N THR A 235 10.06 -0.84 -6.43
CA THR A 235 8.87 -0.01 -6.21
C THR A 235 9.14 1.46 -6.53
N ASN A 236 10.31 1.96 -6.13
CA ASN A 236 10.75 3.33 -6.41
C ASN A 236 12.24 3.30 -6.77
N ASN A 237 12.56 3.68 -8.00
CA ASN A 237 13.94 3.72 -8.48
C ASN A 237 14.56 5.11 -8.35
N ASP A 238 13.74 6.16 -8.34
CA ASP A 238 14.19 7.55 -8.38
C ASP A 238 14.34 8.18 -6.99
N GLY A 239 13.78 7.55 -5.97
CA GLY A 239 13.81 8.04 -4.60
C GLY A 239 13.06 9.37 -4.44
N GLN A 240 12.00 9.60 -5.21
CA GLN A 240 11.14 10.77 -5.16
C GLN A 240 9.72 10.37 -4.73
N SER A 241 9.03 11.25 -4.04
CA SER A 241 7.62 11.07 -3.70
C SER A 241 6.91 12.41 -3.65
N TRP A 242 5.59 12.38 -3.83
CA TRP A 242 4.78 13.57 -3.70
C TRP A 242 4.97 14.28 -2.35
N LEU A 243 5.12 13.52 -1.26
CA LEU A 243 5.35 14.06 0.08
C LEU A 243 6.72 14.73 0.19
N GLY A 244 7.77 14.10 -0.36
CA GLY A 244 9.12 14.64 -0.36
C GLY A 244 9.27 15.93 -1.17
N ASP A 245 8.46 16.10 -2.23
CA ASP A 245 8.49 17.27 -3.09
C ASP A 245 7.68 18.44 -2.54
N ASN A 246 6.58 18.16 -1.84
CA ASN A 246 5.66 19.20 -1.38
C ASN A 246 5.74 19.50 0.13
N PHE A 247 6.15 18.52 0.94
CA PHE A 247 6.15 18.60 2.42
C PHE A 247 7.39 17.94 3.02
N ASP A 248 8.56 18.32 2.55
CA ASP A 248 9.83 17.75 2.99
C ASP A 248 10.09 17.89 4.50
N SER A 249 9.65 18.99 5.11
CA SER A 249 9.77 19.22 6.56
C SER A 249 8.96 18.22 7.38
N VAL A 250 7.74 17.85 6.92
CA VAL A 250 6.91 16.84 7.61
C VAL A 250 7.61 15.50 7.58
N LEU A 251 8.15 15.14 6.42
CA LEU A 251 8.83 13.87 6.23
C LEU A 251 10.13 13.79 7.04
N LEU A 252 10.95 14.86 7.01
CA LEU A 252 12.20 14.92 7.76
C LEU A 252 11.95 14.83 9.27
N TYR A 253 11.14 15.71 9.84
CA TYR A 253 10.91 15.70 11.28
C TYR A 253 10.15 14.45 11.75
N GLY A 254 9.22 13.91 10.94
CA GLY A 254 8.60 12.64 11.22
C GLY A 254 9.60 11.50 11.31
N SER A 255 10.53 11.41 10.36
CA SER A 255 11.59 10.40 10.34
C SER A 255 12.59 10.59 11.48
N LEU A 256 12.89 11.83 11.87
CA LEU A 256 13.76 12.11 13.03
C LEU A 256 13.15 11.66 14.34
N VAL A 257 11.84 11.84 14.54
CA VAL A 257 11.13 11.33 15.72
C VAL A 257 11.27 9.81 15.83
N GLU A 258 11.12 9.07 14.71
CA GLU A 258 11.30 7.61 14.70
C GLU A 258 12.77 7.22 14.98
N ALA A 259 13.75 7.91 14.37
CA ALA A 259 15.16 7.65 14.57
C ALA A 259 15.58 7.89 16.03
N TYR A 260 15.16 9.00 16.66
CA TYR A 260 15.46 9.30 18.07
C TYR A 260 14.75 8.33 19.01
N THR A 261 13.55 7.88 18.69
CA THR A 261 12.85 6.82 19.43
C THR A 261 13.64 5.51 19.37
N PHE A 262 14.15 5.14 18.20
CA PHE A 262 14.97 3.94 18.01
C PHE A 262 16.27 4.00 18.81
N MET A 263 16.97 5.13 18.76
CA MET A 263 18.24 5.34 19.52
C MET A 263 18.03 5.46 21.02
N LYS A 264 16.82 5.59 21.52
CA LYS A 264 16.52 6.00 22.92
C LYS A 264 17.22 7.31 23.26
N GLY A 265 17.16 8.27 22.32
CA GLY A 265 17.84 9.55 22.40
C GLY A 265 17.32 10.44 23.53
N GLU A 266 17.92 11.62 23.68
CA GLU A 266 17.60 12.57 24.74
C GLU A 266 16.13 13.04 24.65
N PRO A 267 15.37 13.03 25.76
CA PRO A 267 13.95 13.39 25.77
C PRO A 267 13.68 14.80 25.25
N ASP A 268 14.57 15.74 25.52
CA ASP A 268 14.41 17.14 25.11
C ASP A 268 14.48 17.32 23.59
N LEU A 269 15.43 16.65 22.94
CA LEU A 269 15.54 16.64 21.48
C LEU A 269 14.34 15.93 20.82
N MET A 270 13.89 14.83 21.45
CA MET A 270 12.72 14.10 20.97
C MET A 270 11.45 14.98 21.02
N GLN A 271 11.26 15.74 22.11
CA GLN A 271 10.16 16.70 22.22
C GLN A 271 10.27 17.84 21.21
N LEU A 272 11.48 18.33 20.95
CA LEU A 272 11.71 19.37 19.95
C LEU A 272 11.31 18.89 18.55
N TYR A 273 11.76 17.70 18.14
CA TYR A 273 11.42 17.15 16.81
C TYR A 273 9.95 16.80 16.68
N ASP A 274 9.32 16.29 17.73
CA ASP A 274 7.87 16.04 17.75
C ASP A 274 7.06 17.35 17.63
N ALA A 275 7.50 18.41 18.30
CA ALA A 275 6.89 19.74 18.17
C ALA A 275 7.01 20.28 16.74
N LYS A 276 8.21 20.16 16.13
CA LYS A 276 8.45 20.56 14.74
C LYS A 276 7.65 19.72 13.75
N TYR A 277 7.55 18.42 13.96
CA TYR A 277 6.70 17.54 13.17
C TYR A 277 5.23 17.96 13.22
N LYS A 278 4.70 18.21 14.43
CA LYS A 278 3.31 18.66 14.61
C LYS A 278 3.04 20.01 13.95
N GLU A 279 3.97 20.95 14.03
CA GLU A 279 3.88 22.26 13.35
C GLU A 279 3.81 22.07 11.82
N ALA A 280 4.73 21.29 11.25
CA ALA A 280 4.77 21.01 9.83
C ALA A 280 3.51 20.25 9.35
N LEU A 281 3.03 19.29 10.15
CA LEU A 281 1.81 18.52 9.86
C LEU A 281 0.56 19.42 9.86
N GLN A 282 0.49 20.41 10.77
CA GLN A 282 -0.61 21.40 10.77
C GLN A 282 -0.63 22.25 9.49
N LEU A 283 0.55 22.63 8.98
CA LEU A 283 0.64 23.38 7.72
C LEU A 283 0.17 22.52 6.54
N ALA A 284 0.59 21.26 6.49
CA ALA A 284 0.13 20.30 5.48
C ALA A 284 -1.39 20.09 5.53
N LYS A 285 -1.96 19.97 6.73
CA LYS A 285 -3.41 19.84 6.93
C LYS A 285 -4.18 21.07 6.46
N ARG A 286 -3.68 22.27 6.77
CA ARG A 286 -4.30 23.53 6.32
C ARG A 286 -4.36 23.62 4.79
N LEU A 287 -3.32 23.14 4.11
CA LEU A 287 -3.32 23.14 2.64
C LEU A 287 -4.36 22.14 2.11
N GLY A 288 -4.44 20.92 2.70
CA GLY A 288 -5.45 19.93 2.35
C GLY A 288 -6.88 20.47 2.51
N ASP A 289 -7.19 20.98 3.70
CA ASP A 289 -8.51 21.59 4.01
C ASP A 289 -8.82 22.82 3.13
N GLY A 290 -7.79 23.64 2.80
CA GLY A 290 -7.94 24.82 1.97
C GLY A 290 -8.32 24.48 0.53
N LEU A 291 -7.76 23.42 -0.04
CA LEU A 291 -8.11 22.94 -1.38
C LEU A 291 -9.55 22.41 -1.44
N GLU A 292 -10.00 21.69 -0.43
CA GLU A 292 -11.40 21.22 -0.35
C GLU A 292 -12.40 22.37 -0.24
N ARG A 293 -12.10 23.38 0.59
CA ARG A 293 -12.96 24.55 0.73
C ARG A 293 -13.06 25.38 -0.55
N GLN A 294 -11.98 25.49 -1.30
CA GLN A 294 -12.02 26.16 -2.60
C GLN A 294 -12.89 25.43 -3.61
N ASP A 295 -12.89 24.10 -3.62
CA ASP A 295 -13.77 23.30 -4.46
C ASP A 295 -15.25 23.46 -4.05
N ALA A 296 -15.54 23.48 -2.76
CA ALA A 296 -16.90 23.70 -2.25
C ALA A 296 -17.45 25.11 -2.63
N TYR A 297 -16.58 26.12 -2.67
CA TYR A 297 -16.99 27.47 -3.11
C TYR A 297 -17.07 27.61 -4.64
N ARG A 298 -16.27 26.85 -5.40
CA ARG A 298 -16.27 26.87 -6.87
C ARG A 298 -17.38 26.03 -7.48
N SER A 299 -17.79 24.99 -6.80
CA SER A 299 -18.82 24.07 -7.30
C SER A 299 -20.21 24.61 -7.20
N GLY A 300 -20.46 25.91 -7.07
CA GLY A 300 -21.77 26.55 -7.10
C GLY A 300 -22.93 25.55 -7.09
N GLN A 301 -24.03 25.82 -6.44
CA GLN A 301 -25.16 24.89 -6.40
C GLN A 301 -25.40 24.27 -7.78
N VAL A 302 -25.32 22.97 -7.89
CA VAL A 302 -25.70 22.22 -9.10
C VAL A 302 -27.14 22.62 -9.40
N LYS A 303 -27.32 23.47 -10.41
CA LYS A 303 -28.66 23.72 -10.94
C LYS A 303 -29.07 22.43 -11.64
N VAL A 304 -29.93 21.68 -11.00
CA VAL A 304 -30.59 20.56 -11.67
C VAL A 304 -31.30 21.15 -12.89
N PRO A 305 -31.00 20.65 -14.12
CA PRO A 305 -31.74 21.11 -15.27
C PRO A 305 -33.22 20.82 -15.05
N VAL A 306 -34.05 21.86 -15.11
CA VAL A 306 -35.49 21.69 -15.09
C VAL A 306 -35.85 21.02 -16.42
N THR A 307 -36.22 19.75 -16.34
CA THR A 307 -36.84 19.01 -17.47
C THR A 307 -38.19 19.53 -17.79
#